data_18785975710dcc1f5103086a11f1e6a3
#
_entry.id   18785975710dcc1f5103086a11f1e6a3
#
_cell.length_a   1.000
_cell.length_b   1.000
_cell.length_c   1.000
_cell.angle_alpha   90.00
_cell.angle_beta   90.00
_cell.angle_gamma   90.00
#
_symmetry.space_group_name_H-M   'P 1'
#
loop_
_entity.id
_entity.type
_entity.pdbx_description
1 polymer ?
#
loop_
_entity_poly.entity_id
_entity_poly.type
_entity_poly.pdbx_seq_one_letter_code
_entity_poly.pdbx_strand_id
1 'polypeptide(L)'
;RNFPVGLEDTSTYPNLISFFEENKIKIEKSNMSFSVSVAGTNIEYCGKGIGGIFSNKINILNINFIKIFFEIIKFYKKSSTISVENMKNETLGSFLEKENLSKYFVNFHIIPMVAAIWSMPPDEAKQMPLNFFINFFKNHGLFKLKNRPQWFTVSNRSKTYVDKIISQISGEHYKNYPIKKIIRNKENIKVYYGSENEFFIYDKVVLATHADEALSIIENPTKDEINILKNFKYKKNFDVIHSDN
;
A
#
# COMPACT_ATOMS: atom_id res chain seq x y z
N ARG A 1 -7.20 4.51 -13.57
CA ARG A 1 -6.11 3.55 -13.80
C ARG A 1 -6.36 2.32 -12.95
N ASN A 2 -6.55 1.17 -13.59
CA ASN A 2 -6.81 -0.09 -12.89
C ASN A 2 -5.47 -0.74 -12.55
N PHE A 3 -4.90 -0.43 -11.40
CA PHE A 3 -3.77 -1.19 -10.88
C PHE A 3 -4.26 -2.59 -10.46
N PRO A 4 -3.48 -3.64 -10.71
CA PRO A 4 -3.81 -4.95 -10.19
C PRO A 4 -3.78 -4.88 -8.66
N VAL A 5 -4.86 -5.28 -8.01
CA VAL A 5 -4.84 -5.51 -6.57
C VAL A 5 -4.06 -6.78 -6.34
N GLY A 6 -2.87 -6.67 -5.79
CA GLY A 6 -2.10 -7.83 -5.35
C GLY A 6 -2.74 -8.39 -4.09
N LEU A 7 -3.22 -9.60 -4.18
CA LEU A 7 -3.72 -10.36 -3.03
C LEU A 7 -2.64 -11.36 -2.64
N GLU A 8 -2.16 -11.23 -1.44
CA GLU A 8 -1.27 -12.22 -0.86
C GLU A 8 -2.12 -13.30 -0.23
N ASP A 9 -1.85 -14.54 -0.50
CA ASP A 9 -2.45 -15.74 0.10
C ASP A 9 -3.89 -15.52 0.67
N THR A 10 -4.73 -16.50 0.52
CA THR A 10 -6.13 -16.46 1.01
C THR A 10 -6.27 -16.18 2.51
N SER A 11 -5.19 -16.37 3.30
CA SER A 11 -5.16 -16.11 4.74
C SER A 11 -5.05 -14.65 5.13
N THR A 12 -4.46 -13.78 4.29
CA THR A 12 -4.18 -12.37 4.65
C THR A 12 -5.42 -11.48 4.52
N TYR A 13 -6.32 -11.81 3.59
CA TYR A 13 -7.53 -11.03 3.32
C TYR A 13 -8.79 -11.91 3.29
N PRO A 14 -9.16 -12.61 4.38
CA PRO A 14 -10.23 -13.59 4.36
C PRO A 14 -11.59 -13.02 3.92
N ASN A 15 -11.92 -11.80 4.36
CA ASN A 15 -13.18 -11.15 3.99
C ASN A 15 -13.24 -10.79 2.50
N LEU A 16 -12.10 -10.38 1.91
CA LEU A 16 -12.03 -10.05 0.49
C LEU A 16 -12.13 -11.32 -0.37
N ILE A 17 -11.52 -12.40 0.08
CA ILE A 17 -11.63 -13.71 -0.60
C ILE A 17 -13.07 -14.23 -0.55
N SER A 18 -13.71 -14.22 0.65
CA SER A 18 -15.13 -14.58 0.79
C SER A 18 -16.02 -13.76 -0.15
N PHE A 19 -15.79 -12.45 -0.19
CA PHE A 19 -16.49 -11.55 -1.08
C PHE A 19 -16.29 -11.90 -2.57
N PHE A 20 -15.09 -12.28 -2.99
CA PHE A 20 -14.82 -12.71 -4.36
C PHE A 20 -15.48 -14.05 -4.68
N GLU A 21 -15.48 -15.00 -3.75
CA GLU A 21 -16.14 -16.29 -3.90
C GLU A 21 -17.65 -16.13 -4.03
N GLU A 22 -18.29 -15.39 -3.13
CA GLU A 22 -19.72 -15.09 -3.15
C GLU A 22 -20.16 -14.43 -4.46
N ASN A 23 -19.32 -13.52 -4.98
CA ASN A 23 -19.62 -12.81 -6.22
C ASN A 23 -19.07 -13.51 -7.47
N LYS A 24 -18.49 -14.71 -7.33
CA LYS A 24 -17.90 -15.49 -8.44
C LYS A 24 -16.86 -14.69 -9.23
N ILE A 25 -16.06 -13.88 -8.53
CA ILE A 25 -14.95 -13.12 -9.11
C ILE A 25 -13.74 -14.04 -9.24
N LYS A 26 -13.22 -14.16 -10.45
CA LYS A 26 -12.03 -14.99 -10.71
C LYS A 26 -10.76 -14.28 -10.31
N ILE A 27 -9.88 -14.98 -9.61
CA ILE A 27 -8.53 -14.56 -9.30
C ILE A 27 -7.52 -15.48 -10.01
N GLU A 28 -6.35 -14.96 -10.32
CA GLU A 28 -5.28 -15.70 -10.98
C GLU A 28 -3.95 -15.45 -10.25
N LYS A 29 -3.04 -16.42 -10.34
CA LYS A 29 -1.71 -16.33 -9.74
C LYS A 29 -0.96 -15.15 -10.36
N SER A 30 -0.37 -14.35 -9.51
CA SER A 30 0.46 -13.19 -9.89
C SER A 30 1.85 -13.32 -9.32
N ASN A 31 2.76 -12.56 -9.87
CA ASN A 31 4.15 -12.49 -9.42
C ASN A 31 4.46 -11.05 -9.02
N MET A 32 4.28 -10.74 -7.74
CA MET A 32 4.72 -9.46 -7.19
C MET A 32 6.16 -9.58 -6.72
N SER A 33 7.09 -9.15 -7.54
CA SER A 33 8.51 -9.07 -7.20
C SER A 33 8.92 -7.60 -7.03
N PHE A 34 9.83 -7.39 -6.09
CA PHE A 34 10.51 -6.13 -5.88
C PHE A 34 11.86 -6.19 -6.58
N SER A 35 12.18 -5.19 -7.36
CA SER A 35 13.49 -5.04 -8.00
C SER A 35 14.09 -3.67 -7.70
N VAL A 36 15.40 -3.61 -7.68
CA VAL A 36 16.17 -2.40 -7.46
C VAL A 36 17.21 -2.25 -8.56
N SER A 37 17.24 -1.08 -9.16
CA SER A 37 18.29 -0.60 -10.04
C SER A 37 18.79 0.75 -9.51
N VAL A 38 20.08 0.85 -9.23
CA VAL A 38 20.69 2.04 -8.62
C VAL A 38 21.48 2.79 -9.67
N ALA A 39 20.95 3.95 -10.09
CA ALA A 39 21.59 4.81 -11.09
C ALA A 39 23.04 5.17 -10.69
N GLY A 40 23.96 5.15 -11.65
CA GLY A 40 25.37 5.44 -11.42
C GLY A 40 26.16 4.31 -10.73
N THR A 41 25.54 3.13 -10.55
CA THR A 41 26.20 1.94 -10.01
C THR A 41 25.87 0.71 -10.87
N ASN A 42 26.56 -0.41 -10.62
CA ASN A 42 26.22 -1.70 -11.23
C ASN A 42 25.27 -2.53 -10.35
N ILE A 43 24.65 -1.93 -9.34
CA ILE A 43 23.74 -2.63 -8.42
C ILE A 43 22.37 -2.73 -9.06
N GLU A 44 22.04 -3.95 -9.48
CA GLU A 44 20.75 -4.30 -10.02
C GLU A 44 20.39 -5.72 -9.59
N TYR A 45 19.22 -5.89 -8.99
CA TYR A 45 18.76 -7.18 -8.50
C TYR A 45 17.23 -7.22 -8.33
N CYS A 46 16.68 -8.42 -8.25
CA CYS A 46 15.28 -8.60 -7.92
C CYS A 46 15.09 -9.63 -6.79
N GLY A 47 14.02 -9.47 -6.04
CA GLY A 47 13.68 -10.31 -4.89
C GLY A 47 13.15 -11.71 -5.23
N LYS A 48 13.23 -12.16 -6.48
CA LYS A 48 12.75 -13.45 -6.96
C LYS A 48 13.74 -14.58 -6.69
N GLY A 49 14.03 -14.82 -5.39
CA GLY A 49 14.98 -15.86 -4.97
C GLY A 49 16.44 -15.54 -5.27
N ILE A 50 17.31 -16.53 -5.07
CA ILE A 50 18.77 -16.36 -5.24
C ILE A 50 19.15 -15.99 -6.68
N GLY A 51 18.50 -16.59 -7.68
CA GLY A 51 18.74 -16.26 -9.09
C GLY A 51 18.40 -14.81 -9.45
N GLY A 52 17.36 -14.25 -8.84
CA GLY A 52 17.00 -12.84 -9.02
C GLY A 52 17.97 -11.89 -8.33
N ILE A 53 18.46 -12.24 -7.15
CA ILE A 53 19.45 -11.44 -6.41
C ILE A 53 20.76 -11.36 -7.20
N PHE A 54 21.18 -12.43 -7.85
CA PHE A 54 22.38 -12.49 -8.66
C PHE A 54 22.10 -12.46 -10.18
N SER A 55 20.99 -11.87 -10.60
CA SER A 55 20.66 -11.69 -12.02
C SER A 55 21.74 -10.93 -12.78
N ASN A 56 22.30 -9.90 -12.17
CA ASN A 56 23.53 -9.28 -12.65
C ASN A 56 24.76 -10.02 -12.04
N LYS A 57 25.47 -10.78 -12.86
CA LYS A 57 26.62 -11.59 -12.41
C LYS A 57 27.76 -10.74 -11.83
N ILE A 58 27.87 -9.47 -12.22
CA ILE A 58 28.89 -8.54 -11.68
C ILE A 58 28.66 -8.32 -10.18
N ASN A 59 27.44 -8.43 -9.69
CA ASN A 59 27.13 -8.31 -8.28
C ASN A 59 27.86 -9.33 -7.40
N ILE A 60 28.23 -10.49 -7.93
CA ILE A 60 28.98 -11.54 -7.20
C ILE A 60 30.38 -11.05 -6.83
N LEU A 61 30.96 -10.17 -7.64
CA LEU A 61 32.30 -9.58 -7.40
C LEU A 61 32.21 -8.29 -6.55
N ASN A 62 31.03 -7.79 -6.30
CA ASN A 62 30.84 -6.56 -5.53
C ASN A 62 30.69 -6.86 -4.03
N ILE A 63 31.73 -6.60 -3.26
CA ILE A 63 31.76 -6.89 -1.82
C ILE A 63 30.64 -6.15 -1.06
N ASN A 64 30.27 -4.94 -1.48
CA ASN A 64 29.17 -4.20 -0.87
C ASN A 64 27.82 -4.85 -1.13
N PHE A 65 27.63 -5.42 -2.34
CA PHE A 65 26.43 -6.15 -2.67
C PHE A 65 26.33 -7.46 -1.88
N ILE A 66 27.44 -8.19 -1.76
CA ILE A 66 27.50 -9.40 -0.92
C ILE A 66 27.14 -9.05 0.55
N LYS A 67 27.63 -7.92 1.05
CA LYS A 67 27.28 -7.43 2.39
C LYS A 67 25.78 -7.16 2.52
N ILE A 68 25.15 -6.49 1.53
CA ILE A 68 23.68 -6.28 1.50
C ILE A 68 22.96 -7.63 1.64
N PHE A 69 23.37 -8.65 0.90
CA PHE A 69 22.73 -9.97 0.94
C PHE A 69 22.74 -10.59 2.35
N PHE A 70 23.89 -10.57 3.03
CA PHE A 70 23.97 -11.08 4.41
C PHE A 70 23.18 -10.21 5.39
N GLU A 71 23.15 -8.90 5.20
CA GLU A 71 22.38 -8.00 6.03
C GLU A 71 20.86 -8.18 5.84
N ILE A 72 20.38 -8.51 4.64
CA ILE A 72 19.00 -8.90 4.38
C ILE A 72 18.63 -10.11 5.24
N ILE A 73 19.45 -11.16 5.22
CA ILE A 73 19.20 -12.38 5.98
C ILE A 73 19.16 -12.08 7.49
N LYS A 74 20.17 -11.36 7.98
CA LYS A 74 20.29 -10.97 9.40
C LYS A 74 19.08 -10.13 9.85
N PHE A 75 18.75 -9.12 9.08
CA PHE A 75 17.66 -8.20 9.37
C PHE A 75 16.29 -8.91 9.38
N TYR A 76 16.01 -9.73 8.35
CA TYR A 76 14.74 -10.45 8.26
C TYR A 76 14.57 -11.46 9.39
N LYS A 77 15.64 -12.22 9.70
CA LYS A 77 15.62 -13.16 10.82
C LYS A 77 15.36 -12.45 12.15
N LYS A 78 16.06 -11.35 12.41
CA LYS A 78 15.88 -10.56 13.63
C LYS A 78 14.50 -9.94 13.70
N SER A 79 14.08 -9.25 12.64
CA SER A 79 12.79 -8.53 12.60
C SER A 79 11.58 -9.46 12.71
N SER A 80 11.70 -10.71 12.23
CA SER A 80 10.62 -11.70 12.36
C SER A 80 10.32 -12.10 13.81
N THR A 81 11.31 -12.00 14.72
CA THR A 81 11.18 -12.40 16.12
C THR A 81 10.89 -11.25 17.08
N ILE A 82 10.95 -10.01 16.62
CA ILE A 82 10.71 -8.82 17.44
C ILE A 82 9.26 -8.78 17.94
N SER A 83 9.06 -8.61 19.26
CA SER A 83 7.76 -8.22 19.81
C SER A 83 7.58 -6.70 19.67
N VAL A 84 6.47 -6.30 19.05
CA VAL A 84 6.18 -4.90 18.76
C VAL A 84 5.53 -4.13 19.90
N GLU A 85 5.12 -4.82 20.97
CA GLU A 85 4.38 -4.23 22.09
C GLU A 85 5.16 -3.13 22.82
N ASN A 86 6.48 -3.24 22.84
CA ASN A 86 7.38 -2.32 23.56
C ASN A 86 8.00 -1.22 22.65
N MET A 87 7.56 -1.10 21.37
CA MET A 87 8.20 -0.24 20.38
C MET A 87 7.35 0.96 19.97
N LYS A 88 6.52 1.49 20.87
CA LYS A 88 5.52 2.53 20.53
C LYS A 88 6.10 3.83 19.98
N ASN A 89 7.37 4.15 20.27
CA ASN A 89 8.00 5.42 19.88
C ASN A 89 9.25 5.24 19.00
N GLU A 90 9.54 4.05 18.54
CA GLU A 90 10.71 3.77 17.70
C GLU A 90 10.34 3.90 16.21
N THR A 91 11.20 4.56 15.43
CA THR A 91 11.07 4.65 13.98
C THR A 91 11.91 3.59 13.28
N LEU A 92 11.57 3.29 12.02
CA LEU A 92 12.40 2.41 11.20
C LEU A 92 13.85 2.93 11.12
N GLY A 93 14.03 4.24 10.93
CA GLY A 93 15.37 4.86 10.85
C GLY A 93 16.18 4.63 12.11
N SER A 94 15.62 4.95 13.30
CA SER A 94 16.31 4.74 14.58
C SER A 94 16.66 3.28 14.82
N PHE A 95 15.77 2.36 14.43
CA PHE A 95 16.05 0.93 14.52
C PHE A 95 17.19 0.48 13.61
N LEU A 96 17.22 0.95 12.36
CA LEU A 96 18.29 0.63 11.41
C LEU A 96 19.66 1.13 11.89
N GLU A 97 19.72 2.30 12.49
CA GLU A 97 20.94 2.86 13.10
C GLU A 97 21.41 2.04 14.31
N LYS A 98 20.49 1.72 15.24
CA LYS A 98 20.75 0.89 16.42
C LYS A 98 21.28 -0.51 16.06
N GLU A 99 20.79 -1.08 14.97
CA GLU A 99 21.24 -2.37 14.45
C GLU A 99 22.57 -2.31 13.72
N ASN A 100 23.15 -1.12 13.57
CA ASN A 100 24.40 -0.86 12.90
C ASN A 100 24.49 -1.50 11.49
N LEU A 101 23.40 -1.32 10.73
CA LEU A 101 23.30 -1.81 9.36
C LEU A 101 24.01 -0.87 8.38
N SER A 102 24.59 -1.42 7.33
CA SER A 102 25.34 -0.63 6.37
C SER A 102 24.44 0.38 5.61
N LYS A 103 25.04 1.50 5.22
CA LYS A 103 24.38 2.47 4.35
C LYS A 103 23.94 1.86 3.02
N TYR A 104 24.66 0.84 2.54
CA TYR A 104 24.29 0.11 1.34
C TYR A 104 22.98 -0.68 1.51
N PHE A 105 22.84 -1.43 2.62
CA PHE A 105 21.59 -2.12 2.93
C PHE A 105 20.43 -1.13 3.10
N VAL A 106 20.65 -0.06 3.87
CA VAL A 106 19.62 0.94 4.13
C VAL A 106 19.16 1.61 2.84
N ASN A 107 20.09 2.13 2.04
CA ASN A 107 19.75 2.96 0.88
C ASN A 107 19.40 2.13 -0.38
N PHE A 108 19.87 0.89 -0.50
CA PHE A 108 19.69 0.10 -1.70
C PHE A 108 18.80 -1.15 -1.52
N HIS A 109 18.29 -1.36 -0.30
CA HIS A 109 17.32 -2.42 -0.06
C HIS A 109 16.11 -1.95 0.73
N ILE A 110 16.29 -1.63 2.02
CA ILE A 110 15.12 -1.47 2.91
C ILE A 110 14.32 -0.20 2.61
N ILE A 111 14.99 0.94 2.45
CA ILE A 111 14.30 2.20 2.18
C ILE A 111 13.63 2.21 0.81
N PRO A 112 14.27 1.77 -0.31
CA PRO A 112 13.57 1.65 -1.59
C PRO A 112 12.37 0.70 -1.55
N MET A 113 12.45 -0.40 -0.81
CA MET A 113 11.35 -1.35 -0.68
C MET A 113 10.18 -0.72 0.09
N VAL A 114 10.44 -0.04 1.20
CA VAL A 114 9.42 0.69 1.98
C VAL A 114 8.80 1.80 1.13
N ALA A 115 9.63 2.60 0.46
CA ALA A 115 9.17 3.66 -0.41
C ALA A 115 8.26 3.14 -1.53
N ALA A 116 8.60 2.01 -2.15
CA ALA A 116 7.78 1.38 -3.19
C ALA A 116 6.45 0.83 -2.66
N ILE A 117 6.44 0.18 -1.49
CA ILE A 117 5.22 -0.41 -0.89
C ILE A 117 4.21 0.68 -0.53
N TRP A 118 4.66 1.78 0.08
CA TRP A 118 3.78 2.84 0.57
C TRP A 118 3.76 4.10 -0.31
N SER A 119 4.45 4.06 -1.46
CA SER A 119 4.51 5.19 -2.40
C SER A 119 4.93 6.50 -1.69
N MET A 120 5.94 6.44 -0.83
CA MET A 120 6.40 7.56 -0.03
C MET A 120 7.86 7.95 -0.35
N PRO A 121 8.25 9.21 -0.10
CA PRO A 121 9.65 9.61 -0.24
C PRO A 121 10.58 8.85 0.70
N PRO A 122 11.85 8.58 0.31
CA PRO A 122 12.82 7.83 1.11
C PRO A 122 13.06 8.39 2.52
N ASP A 123 13.05 9.71 2.69
CA ASP A 123 13.27 10.34 3.99
C ASP A 123 12.09 10.13 4.94
N GLU A 124 10.87 10.04 4.42
CA GLU A 124 9.68 9.71 5.20
C GLU A 124 9.63 8.24 5.57
N ALA A 125 10.15 7.36 4.73
CA ALA A 125 10.25 5.93 5.02
C ALA A 125 11.04 5.67 6.31
N LYS A 126 12.07 6.49 6.61
CA LYS A 126 12.83 6.40 7.87
C LYS A 126 12.02 6.82 9.10
N GLN A 127 11.04 7.70 8.93
CA GLN A 127 10.17 8.17 10.02
C GLN A 127 8.98 7.25 10.28
N MET A 128 8.83 6.18 9.49
CA MET A 128 7.77 5.21 9.68
C MET A 128 7.83 4.58 11.08
N PRO A 129 6.71 4.49 11.82
CA PRO A 129 6.67 3.78 13.09
C PRO A 129 7.12 2.33 12.92
N LEU A 130 8.09 1.89 13.72
CA LEU A 130 8.68 0.56 13.59
C LEU A 130 7.65 -0.56 13.79
N ASN A 131 6.74 -0.40 14.74
CA ASN A 131 5.68 -1.37 15.00
C ASN A 131 4.76 -1.57 13.77
N PHE A 132 4.43 -0.50 13.05
CA PHE A 132 3.64 -0.57 11.82
C PHE A 132 4.39 -1.34 10.72
N PHE A 133 5.67 -1.00 10.50
CA PHE A 133 6.54 -1.70 9.56
C PHE A 133 6.65 -3.20 9.88
N ILE A 134 6.99 -3.55 11.12
CA ILE A 134 7.18 -4.95 11.53
C ILE A 134 5.88 -5.76 11.39
N ASN A 135 4.74 -5.21 11.84
CA ASN A 135 3.46 -5.89 11.73
C ASN A 135 3.06 -6.13 10.29
N PHE A 136 3.21 -5.13 9.43
CA PHE A 136 2.92 -5.28 8.01
C PHE A 136 3.77 -6.39 7.37
N PHE A 137 5.09 -6.35 7.59
CA PHE A 137 6.00 -7.36 7.03
C PHE A 137 5.73 -8.77 7.55
N LYS A 138 5.36 -8.90 8.84
CA LYS A 138 4.94 -10.19 9.42
C LYS A 138 3.66 -10.70 8.80
N ASN A 139 2.62 -9.87 8.76
CA ASN A 139 1.32 -10.24 8.25
C ASN A 139 1.37 -10.66 6.78
N HIS A 140 2.24 -10.02 5.99
CA HIS A 140 2.43 -10.30 4.57
C HIS A 140 3.55 -11.30 4.28
N GLY A 141 4.12 -11.95 5.30
CA GLY A 141 5.19 -12.94 5.11
C GLY A 141 6.45 -12.42 4.44
N LEU A 142 6.66 -11.09 4.41
CA LEU A 142 7.77 -10.46 3.68
C LEU A 142 9.15 -10.75 4.28
N PHE A 143 9.22 -11.13 5.56
CA PHE A 143 10.45 -11.60 6.20
C PHE A 143 10.81 -13.04 5.83
N LYS A 144 9.93 -13.79 5.16
CA LYS A 144 10.21 -15.16 4.74
C LYS A 144 11.17 -15.18 3.54
N LEU A 145 12.27 -15.90 3.67
CA LEU A 145 13.21 -16.12 2.57
C LEU A 145 12.83 -17.32 1.69
N LYS A 146 12.10 -18.28 2.27
CA LYS A 146 11.55 -19.47 1.60
C LYS A 146 10.07 -19.58 1.90
N ASN A 147 9.35 -20.32 1.06
CA ASN A 147 7.90 -20.54 1.22
C ASN A 147 7.14 -19.23 1.38
N ARG A 148 7.45 -18.26 0.52
CA ARG A 148 6.71 -17.00 0.46
C ARG A 148 5.27 -17.25 0.02
N PRO A 149 4.31 -16.48 0.54
CA PRO A 149 2.94 -16.56 0.10
C PRO A 149 2.81 -16.38 -1.42
N GLN A 150 1.85 -17.08 -2.03
CA GLN A 150 1.51 -16.92 -3.43
C GLN A 150 0.66 -15.66 -3.62
N TRP A 151 1.10 -14.77 -4.47
CA TRP A 151 0.32 -13.60 -4.85
C TRP A 151 -0.72 -13.93 -5.91
N PHE A 152 -1.88 -13.28 -5.79
CA PHE A 152 -2.97 -13.38 -6.74
C PHE A 152 -3.38 -11.99 -7.20
N THR A 153 -4.03 -11.93 -8.33
CA THR A 153 -4.68 -10.73 -8.85
C THR A 153 -6.05 -11.06 -9.40
N VAL A 154 -6.93 -10.08 -9.49
CA VAL A 154 -8.24 -10.27 -10.12
C VAL A 154 -8.05 -10.42 -11.62
N SER A 155 -8.59 -11.52 -12.19
CA SER A 155 -8.58 -11.76 -13.63
C SER A 155 -9.31 -10.63 -14.35
N ASN A 156 -8.71 -10.12 -15.43
CA ASN A 156 -9.20 -8.98 -16.19
C ASN A 156 -9.32 -7.68 -15.40
N ARG A 157 -8.50 -7.51 -14.35
CA ARG A 157 -8.35 -6.28 -13.54
C ARG A 157 -9.53 -5.99 -12.61
N SER A 158 -9.33 -5.02 -11.74
CA SER A 158 -10.30 -4.62 -10.70
C SER A 158 -11.65 -4.14 -11.25
N LYS A 159 -11.69 -3.64 -12.48
CA LYS A 159 -12.94 -3.24 -13.14
C LYS A 159 -13.98 -4.36 -13.16
N THR A 160 -13.56 -5.61 -13.30
CA THR A 160 -14.44 -6.79 -13.37
C THR A 160 -15.32 -6.91 -12.13
N TYR A 161 -14.75 -6.81 -10.92
CA TYR A 161 -15.57 -6.90 -9.72
C TYR A 161 -16.37 -5.62 -9.45
N VAL A 162 -15.86 -4.46 -9.83
CA VAL A 162 -16.61 -3.21 -9.73
C VAL A 162 -17.87 -3.25 -10.60
N ASP A 163 -17.74 -3.62 -11.86
CA ASP A 163 -18.88 -3.73 -12.77
C ASP A 163 -19.90 -4.79 -12.26
N LYS A 164 -19.40 -5.91 -11.71
CA LYS A 164 -20.24 -6.95 -11.12
C LYS A 164 -21.04 -6.43 -9.94
N ILE A 165 -20.40 -5.71 -9.01
CA ILE A 165 -21.07 -5.12 -7.84
C ILE A 165 -22.13 -4.11 -8.30
N ILE A 166 -21.74 -3.19 -9.19
CA ILE A 166 -22.65 -2.17 -9.71
C ILE A 166 -23.89 -2.81 -10.34
N SER A 167 -23.74 -3.92 -11.07
CA SER A 167 -24.87 -4.62 -11.68
C SER A 167 -25.83 -5.27 -10.67
N GLN A 168 -25.43 -5.44 -9.42
CA GLN A 168 -26.22 -6.07 -8.35
C GLN A 168 -26.90 -5.02 -7.43
N ILE A 169 -26.45 -3.77 -7.47
CA ILE A 169 -27.05 -2.70 -6.67
C ILE A 169 -28.34 -2.25 -7.37
N SER A 170 -29.44 -2.30 -6.65
CA SER A 170 -30.77 -1.88 -7.15
C SER A 170 -30.98 -0.37 -7.17
N GLY A 171 -30.06 0.40 -6.58
CA GLY A 171 -30.15 1.86 -6.51
C GLY A 171 -29.67 2.57 -7.78
N GLU A 172 -29.88 3.87 -7.82
CA GLU A 172 -29.39 4.72 -8.91
C GLU A 172 -27.88 4.94 -8.83
N HIS A 173 -27.24 5.03 -9.98
CA HIS A 173 -25.79 5.24 -10.12
C HIS A 173 -25.50 6.51 -10.89
N TYR A 174 -24.96 7.49 -10.20
CA TYR A 174 -24.59 8.77 -10.80
C TYR A 174 -23.09 8.82 -11.06
N LYS A 175 -22.70 8.96 -12.34
CA LYS A 175 -21.32 9.17 -12.74
C LYS A 175 -21.13 10.61 -13.19
N ASN A 176 -19.94 11.17 -12.96
CA ASN A 176 -19.63 12.57 -13.28
C ASN A 176 -20.48 13.57 -12.51
N TYR A 177 -20.88 13.22 -11.29
CA TYR A 177 -21.57 14.08 -10.34
C TYR A 177 -20.59 14.48 -9.22
N PRO A 178 -19.76 15.51 -9.42
CA PRO A 178 -18.82 15.94 -8.37
C PRO A 178 -19.60 16.49 -7.19
N ILE A 179 -19.44 15.85 -6.04
CA ILE A 179 -20.05 16.29 -4.80
C ILE A 179 -19.32 17.54 -4.32
N LYS A 180 -20.06 18.60 -4.04
CA LYS A 180 -19.54 19.89 -3.63
C LYS A 180 -19.63 20.13 -2.14
N LYS A 181 -20.73 19.70 -1.54
CA LYS A 181 -21.03 19.97 -0.13
C LYS A 181 -22.01 18.96 0.44
N ILE A 182 -21.88 18.65 1.71
CA ILE A 182 -22.80 17.82 2.48
C ILE A 182 -23.25 18.58 3.70
N ILE A 183 -24.57 18.74 3.85
CA ILE A 183 -25.20 19.40 5.00
C ILE A 183 -25.99 18.36 5.79
N ARG A 184 -25.67 18.23 7.07
CA ARG A 184 -26.40 17.38 8.01
C ARG A 184 -27.46 18.18 8.73
N ASN A 185 -28.71 17.83 8.53
CA ASN A 185 -29.84 18.33 9.30
C ASN A 185 -30.25 17.30 10.36
N LYS A 186 -31.20 17.66 11.23
CA LYS A 186 -31.70 16.74 12.28
C LYS A 186 -32.35 15.47 11.70
N GLU A 187 -33.07 15.61 10.57
CA GLU A 187 -33.88 14.54 9.98
C GLU A 187 -33.29 13.93 8.72
N ASN A 188 -32.39 14.65 8.03
CA ASN A 188 -31.86 14.22 6.74
C ASN A 188 -30.48 14.82 6.43
N ILE A 189 -29.88 14.33 5.36
CA ILE A 189 -28.60 14.80 4.86
C ILE A 189 -28.80 15.29 3.42
N LYS A 190 -28.41 16.53 3.15
CA LYS A 190 -28.40 17.09 1.80
C LYS A 190 -27.02 16.93 1.18
N VAL A 191 -26.97 16.33 0.01
CA VAL A 191 -25.75 16.10 -0.77
C VAL A 191 -25.81 16.96 -2.03
N TYR A 192 -25.02 18.02 -2.05
CA TYR A 192 -24.96 18.97 -3.16
C TYR A 192 -23.99 18.51 -4.25
N TYR A 193 -24.43 18.63 -5.50
CA TYR A 193 -23.64 18.27 -6.68
C TYR A 193 -23.80 19.35 -7.77
N GLY A 194 -22.92 19.37 -8.75
CA GLY A 194 -23.03 20.27 -9.90
C GLY A 194 -23.05 21.76 -9.52
N SER A 195 -24.22 22.39 -9.57
CA SER A 195 -24.45 23.76 -9.16
C SER A 195 -24.77 23.87 -7.66
N GLU A 196 -24.66 25.08 -7.09
CA GLU A 196 -24.85 25.30 -5.65
C GLU A 196 -26.30 25.03 -5.17
N ASN A 197 -27.27 24.95 -6.08
CA ASN A 197 -28.69 24.78 -5.76
C ASN A 197 -29.21 23.36 -6.00
N GLU A 198 -28.40 22.46 -6.56
CA GLU A 198 -28.81 21.08 -6.86
C GLU A 198 -28.37 20.15 -5.76
N PHE A 199 -29.30 19.40 -5.17
CA PHE A 199 -28.99 18.45 -4.11
C PHE A 199 -29.94 17.26 -4.09
N PHE A 200 -29.43 16.13 -3.60
CA PHE A 200 -30.24 14.98 -3.18
C PHE A 200 -30.43 14.99 -1.67
N ILE A 201 -31.49 14.34 -1.22
CA ILE A 201 -31.78 14.13 0.21
C ILE A 201 -31.66 12.64 0.53
N TYR A 202 -30.94 12.34 1.60
CA TYR A 202 -30.72 10.98 2.09
C TYR A 202 -30.84 10.90 3.60
N ASP A 203 -31.23 9.72 4.10
CA ASP A 203 -31.26 9.43 5.54
C ASP A 203 -29.86 9.19 6.08
N LYS A 204 -29.00 8.56 5.27
CA LYS A 204 -27.61 8.22 5.62
C LYS A 204 -26.70 8.40 4.42
N VAL A 205 -25.45 8.79 4.68
CA VAL A 205 -24.40 8.95 3.66
C VAL A 205 -23.13 8.28 4.15
N VAL A 206 -22.52 7.50 3.26
CA VAL A 206 -21.18 6.92 3.47
C VAL A 206 -20.19 7.62 2.53
N LEU A 207 -19.14 8.20 3.09
CA LEU A 207 -18.07 8.84 2.33
C LEU A 207 -16.95 7.81 2.13
N ALA A 208 -16.74 7.39 0.88
CA ALA A 208 -15.67 6.48 0.47
C ALA A 208 -14.65 7.21 -0.42
N THR A 209 -14.28 8.42 -0.03
CA THR A 209 -13.29 9.29 -0.68
C THR A 209 -12.03 9.38 0.18
N HIS A 210 -11.00 10.11 -0.29
CA HIS A 210 -9.88 10.47 0.56
C HIS A 210 -10.34 11.31 1.76
N ALA A 211 -9.64 11.19 2.88
CA ALA A 211 -10.04 11.85 4.14
C ALA A 211 -10.01 13.38 4.05
N ASP A 212 -9.06 13.95 3.33
CA ASP A 212 -8.96 15.39 3.06
C ASP A 212 -10.09 15.87 2.15
N GLU A 213 -10.46 15.11 1.12
CA GLU A 213 -11.62 15.38 0.27
C GLU A 213 -12.93 15.28 1.07
N ALA A 214 -13.09 14.21 1.88
CA ALA A 214 -14.24 14.07 2.77
C ALA A 214 -14.39 15.28 3.68
N LEU A 215 -13.29 15.72 4.33
CA LEU A 215 -13.30 16.88 5.21
C LEU A 215 -13.66 18.18 4.48
N SER A 216 -13.22 18.32 3.23
CA SER A 216 -13.46 19.53 2.43
C SER A 216 -14.93 19.72 2.03
N ILE A 217 -15.70 18.63 1.91
CA ILE A 217 -17.10 18.68 1.47
C ILE A 217 -18.11 18.65 2.63
N ILE A 218 -17.70 18.31 3.85
CA ILE A 218 -18.57 18.32 5.01
C ILE A 218 -18.77 19.76 5.49
N GLU A 219 -19.99 20.25 5.42
CA GLU A 219 -20.37 21.53 6.03
C GLU A 219 -20.43 21.37 7.55
N ASN A 220 -19.76 22.25 8.29
CA ASN A 220 -19.71 22.22 9.75
C ASN A 220 -19.22 20.85 10.32
N PRO A 221 -18.00 20.42 10.00
CA PRO A 221 -17.45 19.20 10.56
C PRO A 221 -17.27 19.34 12.09
N THR A 222 -17.47 18.25 12.80
CA THR A 222 -17.24 18.21 14.25
C THR A 222 -15.75 18.35 14.57
N LYS A 223 -15.42 18.67 15.83
CA LYS A 223 -14.02 18.73 16.29
C LYS A 223 -13.29 17.39 16.09
N ASP A 224 -13.99 16.29 16.31
CA ASP A 224 -13.41 14.94 16.15
C ASP A 224 -13.18 14.61 14.68
N GLU A 225 -14.11 14.93 13.78
CA GLU A 225 -13.91 14.77 12.34
C GLU A 225 -12.70 15.58 11.85
N ILE A 226 -12.59 16.84 12.26
CA ILE A 226 -11.42 17.66 11.93
C ILE A 226 -10.13 17.02 12.48
N ASN A 227 -10.13 16.63 13.75
CA ASN A 227 -8.94 16.12 14.42
C ASN A 227 -8.48 14.79 13.85
N ILE A 228 -9.39 13.94 13.39
CA ILE A 228 -9.07 12.63 12.82
C ILE A 228 -8.71 12.77 11.34
N LEU A 229 -9.57 13.36 10.53
CA LEU A 229 -9.41 13.37 9.07
C LEU A 229 -8.22 14.20 8.60
N LYS A 230 -7.87 15.32 9.28
CA LYS A 230 -6.70 16.13 8.93
C LYS A 230 -5.35 15.41 9.10
N ASN A 231 -5.30 14.29 9.84
CA ASN A 231 -4.07 13.54 10.04
C ASN A 231 -3.74 12.60 8.87
N PHE A 232 -4.69 12.32 7.99
CA PHE A 232 -4.44 11.61 6.75
C PHE A 232 -3.89 12.58 5.71
N LYS A 233 -2.59 12.51 5.49
CA LYS A 233 -1.90 13.39 4.54
C LYS A 233 -1.68 12.68 3.22
N TYR A 234 -2.11 13.31 2.14
CA TYR A 234 -1.94 12.80 0.78
C TYR A 234 -0.85 13.57 0.05
N LYS A 235 -0.11 12.87 -0.80
CA LYS A 235 0.95 13.45 -1.63
C LYS A 235 0.78 13.05 -3.08
N LYS A 236 1.20 13.92 -3.99
CA LYS A 236 1.27 13.59 -5.41
C LYS A 236 2.44 12.64 -5.64
N ASN A 237 2.15 11.54 -6.32
CA ASN A 237 3.15 10.63 -6.84
C ASN A 237 3.20 10.69 -8.36
N PHE A 238 4.37 10.42 -8.91
CA PHE A 238 4.56 10.28 -10.34
C PHE A 238 4.91 8.82 -10.63
N ASP A 239 4.01 8.14 -11.33
CA ASP A 239 4.23 6.77 -11.77
C ASP A 239 4.53 6.80 -13.28
N VAL A 240 5.57 6.09 -13.69
CA VAL A 240 5.92 5.89 -15.08
C VAL A 240 5.64 4.45 -15.46
N ILE A 241 4.79 4.27 -16.47
CA ILE A 241 4.55 2.97 -17.09
C ILE A 241 5.33 2.98 -18.41
N HIS A 242 6.27 2.07 -18.54
CA HIS A 242 7.05 1.88 -19.74
C HIS A 242 7.00 0.42 -20.19
N SER A 243 7.26 0.18 -21.46
CA SER A 243 7.53 -1.14 -22.02
C SER A 243 8.90 -1.10 -22.66
N ASP A 244 9.74 -2.06 -22.32
CA ASP A 244 11.01 -2.29 -22.99
C ASP A 244 10.72 -3.09 -24.25
N ASN A 245 11.20 -2.63 -25.39
CA ASN A 245 11.14 -3.32 -26.68
C ASN A 245 12.33 -4.26 -26.84
#